data_5f10c61cd6ed60922de4a18aeab9ff74
#
_entry.id   5f10c61cd6ed60922de4a18aeab9ff74
#
_cell.length_a   1.000
_cell.length_b   1.000
_cell.length_c   1.000
_cell.angle_alpha   90.00
_cell.angle_beta   90.00
_cell.angle_gamma   90.00
#
_symmetry.space_group_name_H-M   'P 1'
#
loop_
_entity.id
_entity.type
_entity.pdbx_description
1 polymer ?
#
loop_
_entity_poly.entity_id
_entity_poly.type
_entity_poly.pdbx_seq_one_letter_code
_entity_poly.pdbx_strand_id
1 'polypeptide(L)'
;MNNIFKYIIFRLTPHLFFDNISYLLARKENVDEKSNKEKKAFVFLGCDYANLGDYAITVAQQELLHFLYPDRQVHVFPIDKTYSGIKTVLSNGNIDDIITIIGGGNMGELYYSYERKRNFVVSKLHNYKVVSFPQSMIWGKNALATLGLKRAAKTYKFHPNLLLLAREELSYDKMKKAFGNNHIELLPDAVLTLDKRKNLSRKGIVLSLRYDEESILCIDEKKNLVTSLKDNGFLCQELDTCTVDNLQLNEAFDRLLMTYSKAEVVITDRLHGMIFAYITGTPAIVIPNNNGKIVHSYKWIEDCGYVKLINKQEISLLPTYVQQMKSISDSGSFEARRQRFIKMYQEVICK
;
A
#
# COMPACT_ATOMS: atom_id res chain seq x y z
N MET A 1 -0.62 -29.56 1.69
CA MET A 1 0.00 -29.88 3.01
C MET A 1 -0.98 -29.49 4.09
N ASN A 2 -1.36 -30.42 5.00
CA ASN A 2 -2.39 -30.22 6.01
C ASN A 2 -2.02 -29.04 6.93
N ASN A 3 -2.98 -28.20 7.31
CA ASN A 3 -2.75 -27.00 8.15
C ASN A 3 -2.13 -27.32 9.52
N ILE A 4 -2.41 -28.52 10.05
CA ILE A 4 -1.81 -29.02 11.30
C ILE A 4 -0.30 -29.26 11.13
N PHE A 5 0.13 -29.87 10.03
CA PHE A 5 1.55 -30.13 9.75
C PHE A 5 2.33 -28.83 9.54
N LYS A 6 1.75 -27.86 8.82
CA LYS A 6 2.33 -26.51 8.69
C LYS A 6 2.50 -25.84 10.05
N TYR A 7 1.51 -25.95 10.93
CA TYR A 7 1.58 -25.39 12.28
C TYR A 7 2.67 -26.02 13.12
N ILE A 8 2.81 -27.35 13.08
CA ILE A 8 3.85 -28.08 13.84
C ILE A 8 5.24 -27.64 13.39
N ILE A 9 5.51 -27.65 12.09
CA ILE A 9 6.79 -27.18 11.53
C ILE A 9 7.04 -25.73 11.96
N PHE A 10 6.06 -24.85 11.78
CA PHE A 10 6.19 -23.45 12.12
C PHE A 10 6.46 -23.26 13.62
N ARG A 11 5.82 -24.03 14.50
CA ARG A 11 6.02 -23.96 15.95
C ARG A 11 7.40 -24.48 16.37
N LEU A 12 7.88 -25.56 15.76
CA LEU A 12 9.17 -26.19 16.08
C LEU A 12 10.36 -25.42 15.49
N THR A 13 10.15 -24.70 14.38
CA THR A 13 11.23 -23.91 13.76
C THR A 13 11.47 -22.63 14.56
N PRO A 14 12.71 -22.34 14.98
CA PRO A 14 13.03 -21.07 15.62
C PRO A 14 12.60 -19.88 14.76
N HIS A 15 12.16 -18.80 15.43
CA HIS A 15 11.76 -17.59 14.73
C HIS A 15 12.93 -17.03 13.90
N LEU A 16 12.65 -16.71 12.62
CA LEU A 16 13.63 -16.21 11.64
C LEU A 16 14.78 -17.19 11.28
N PHE A 17 14.62 -18.49 11.57
CA PHE A 17 15.65 -19.48 11.26
C PHE A 17 16.01 -19.49 9.75
N PHE A 18 15.02 -19.64 8.88
CA PHE A 18 15.25 -19.65 7.42
C PHE A 18 15.73 -18.30 6.89
N ASP A 19 15.31 -17.21 7.52
CA ASP A 19 15.78 -15.86 7.17
C ASP A 19 17.26 -15.68 7.52
N ASN A 20 17.72 -16.24 8.64
CA ASN A 20 19.14 -16.22 8.99
C ASN A 20 19.99 -17.05 7.98
N ILE A 21 19.51 -18.19 7.52
CA ILE A 21 20.20 -18.96 6.47
C ILE A 21 20.26 -18.15 5.17
N SER A 22 19.13 -17.61 4.71
CA SER A 22 19.08 -16.79 3.50
C SER A 22 19.99 -15.57 3.61
N TYR A 23 20.02 -14.93 4.77
CA TYR A 23 20.90 -13.81 5.05
C TYR A 23 22.39 -14.23 4.99
N LEU A 24 22.77 -15.36 5.54
CA LEU A 24 24.17 -15.85 5.48
C LEU A 24 24.62 -16.06 4.04
N LEU A 25 23.74 -16.59 3.20
CA LEU A 25 24.02 -16.88 1.77
C LEU A 25 23.96 -15.64 0.87
N ALA A 26 23.25 -14.60 1.27
CA ALA A 26 23.10 -13.39 0.47
C ALA A 26 24.43 -12.65 0.30
N ARG A 27 24.61 -11.97 -0.84
CA ARG A 27 25.72 -11.05 -1.11
C ARG A 27 25.23 -9.61 -0.95
N LYS A 28 26.10 -8.69 -0.54
CA LYS A 28 25.77 -7.26 -0.49
C LYS A 28 25.50 -6.73 -1.92
N GLU A 29 24.58 -5.78 -2.04
CA GLU A 29 24.37 -5.03 -3.29
C GLU A 29 25.45 -3.96 -3.43
N ASN A 30 25.80 -3.66 -4.67
CA ASN A 30 26.68 -2.52 -4.97
C ASN A 30 25.84 -1.24 -4.84
N VAL A 31 26.05 -0.50 -3.79
CA VAL A 31 25.58 0.89 -3.66
C VAL A 31 26.79 1.76 -3.97
N ASP A 32 26.65 2.75 -4.84
CA ASP A 32 27.75 3.58 -5.34
C ASP A 32 28.67 4.05 -4.21
N GLU A 33 29.92 3.59 -4.24
CA GLU A 33 30.92 3.88 -3.20
C GLU A 33 31.30 5.38 -3.14
N LYS A 34 31.02 6.14 -4.22
CA LYS A 34 31.25 7.58 -4.27
C LYS A 34 30.46 8.39 -3.24
N SER A 35 29.41 7.79 -2.67
CA SER A 35 28.49 8.43 -1.72
C SER A 35 28.63 7.98 -0.26
N ASN A 36 29.75 7.35 0.14
CA ASN A 36 29.92 6.87 1.54
C ASN A 36 29.86 7.98 2.61
N LYS A 37 29.91 9.25 2.21
CA LYS A 37 29.78 10.42 3.13
C LYS A 37 28.35 11.01 3.13
N GLU A 38 27.50 10.63 2.19
CA GLU A 38 26.14 11.15 2.10
C GLU A 38 25.18 10.33 2.94
N LYS A 39 24.26 11.01 3.62
CA LYS A 39 23.18 10.34 4.35
C LYS A 39 22.24 9.64 3.39
N LYS A 40 21.70 8.50 3.80
CA LYS A 40 20.84 7.67 2.96
C LYS A 40 19.49 7.41 3.61
N ALA A 41 18.50 7.13 2.78
CA ALA A 41 17.21 6.57 3.18
C ALA A 41 17.03 5.24 2.45
N PHE A 42 16.86 4.16 3.17
CA PHE A 42 16.68 2.82 2.61
C PHE A 42 15.23 2.40 2.71
N VAL A 43 14.65 1.96 1.59
CA VAL A 43 13.29 1.41 1.50
C VAL A 43 13.40 -0.09 1.33
N PHE A 44 12.92 -0.84 2.29
CA PHE A 44 12.87 -2.30 2.24
C PHE A 44 11.51 -2.82 1.80
N LEU A 45 11.52 -4.00 1.18
CA LEU A 45 10.35 -4.72 0.68
C LEU A 45 9.63 -4.00 -0.45
N GLY A 46 10.33 -3.19 -1.26
CA GLY A 46 9.75 -2.57 -2.45
C GLY A 46 9.09 -3.58 -3.38
N CYS A 47 8.03 -3.17 -4.05
CA CYS A 47 7.26 -4.03 -4.95
C CYS A 47 8.08 -4.37 -6.19
N ASP A 48 8.24 -5.67 -6.46
CA ASP A 48 8.92 -6.26 -7.63
C ASP A 48 8.03 -7.26 -8.39
N TYR A 49 6.71 -7.19 -8.18
CA TYR A 49 5.72 -8.11 -8.74
C TYR A 49 4.51 -7.36 -9.30
N ALA A 50 3.71 -8.06 -10.11
CA ALA A 50 2.60 -7.51 -10.88
C ALA A 50 1.39 -7.10 -10.02
N ASN A 51 1.56 -6.07 -9.17
CA ASN A 51 0.48 -5.39 -8.45
C ASN A 51 0.75 -3.88 -8.47
N LEU A 52 0.01 -3.17 -9.30
CA LEU A 52 0.22 -1.73 -9.51
C LEU A 52 -0.16 -0.89 -8.28
N GLY A 53 -1.01 -1.41 -7.38
CA GLY A 53 -1.28 -0.77 -6.09
C GLY A 53 -0.06 -0.77 -5.18
N ASP A 54 0.58 -1.91 -5.01
CA ASP A 54 1.79 -2.04 -4.18
C ASP A 54 3.00 -1.34 -4.84
N TYR A 55 3.06 -1.33 -6.19
CA TYR A 55 4.05 -0.55 -6.91
C TYR A 55 3.87 0.96 -6.68
N ALA A 56 2.63 1.45 -6.74
CA ALA A 56 2.32 2.86 -6.45
C ALA A 56 2.75 3.29 -5.04
N ILE A 57 2.60 2.40 -4.03
CA ILE A 57 3.11 2.67 -2.68
C ILE A 57 4.63 2.82 -2.70
N THR A 58 5.35 1.97 -3.45
CA THR A 58 6.81 2.08 -3.57
C THR A 58 7.22 3.42 -4.17
N VAL A 59 6.57 3.83 -5.27
CA VAL A 59 6.81 5.13 -5.93
C VAL A 59 6.50 6.29 -4.98
N ALA A 60 5.32 6.26 -4.35
CA ALA A 60 4.89 7.32 -3.44
C ALA A 60 5.83 7.47 -2.24
N GLN A 61 6.27 6.35 -1.67
CA GLN A 61 7.22 6.38 -0.56
C GLN A 61 8.57 6.95 -0.96
N GLN A 62 9.06 6.64 -2.17
CA GLN A 62 10.29 7.23 -2.70
C GLN A 62 10.15 8.75 -2.90
N GLU A 63 9.08 9.19 -3.61
CA GLU A 63 8.82 10.62 -3.84
C GLU A 63 8.70 11.38 -2.49
N LEU A 64 7.99 10.80 -1.53
CA LEU A 64 7.82 11.40 -0.20
C LEU A 64 9.13 11.48 0.57
N LEU A 65 9.98 10.45 0.53
CA LEU A 65 11.29 10.47 1.19
C LEU A 65 12.24 11.49 0.56
N HIS A 66 12.23 11.65 -0.77
CA HIS A 66 12.98 12.73 -1.44
C HIS A 66 12.49 14.13 -1.00
N PHE A 67 11.19 14.29 -0.78
CA PHE A 67 10.64 15.54 -0.29
C PHE A 67 11.00 15.81 1.18
N LEU A 68 10.86 14.80 2.05
CA LEU A 68 11.12 14.94 3.48
C LEU A 68 12.62 15.06 3.82
N TYR A 69 13.47 14.47 2.99
CA TYR A 69 14.90 14.39 3.19
C TYR A 69 15.67 14.68 1.89
N PRO A 70 15.67 15.94 1.43
CA PRO A 70 16.28 16.32 0.15
C PRO A 70 17.80 16.15 0.12
N ASP A 71 18.43 16.02 1.28
CA ASP A 71 19.87 15.79 1.47
C ASP A 71 20.25 14.30 1.49
N ARG A 72 19.29 13.39 1.29
CA ARG A 72 19.52 11.94 1.36
C ARG A 72 19.32 11.25 0.01
N GLN A 73 20.19 10.31 -0.27
CA GLN A 73 19.96 9.38 -1.39
C GLN A 73 18.96 8.31 -0.96
N VAL A 74 17.92 8.08 -1.77
CA VAL A 74 16.90 7.05 -1.54
C VAL A 74 17.26 5.79 -2.32
N HIS A 75 17.45 4.67 -1.60
CA HIS A 75 17.74 3.36 -2.18
C HIS A 75 16.59 2.40 -1.87
N VAL A 76 16.07 1.74 -2.90
CA VAL A 76 14.99 0.73 -2.74
C VAL A 76 15.56 -0.66 -2.88
N PHE A 77 15.31 -1.50 -1.88
CA PHE A 77 15.55 -2.93 -1.94
C PHE A 77 14.21 -3.65 -2.17
N PRO A 78 14.01 -4.25 -3.35
CA PRO A 78 12.86 -5.11 -3.61
C PRO A 78 12.78 -6.26 -2.62
N ILE A 79 11.62 -6.91 -2.56
CA ILE A 79 11.37 -7.97 -1.57
C ILE A 79 12.36 -9.14 -1.70
N ASP A 80 12.78 -9.50 -2.91
CA ASP A 80 13.77 -10.55 -3.16
C ASP A 80 15.18 -10.15 -2.69
N LYS A 81 15.48 -8.83 -2.63
CA LYS A 81 16.77 -8.25 -2.22
C LYS A 81 16.84 -7.89 -0.72
N THR A 82 15.87 -8.29 0.08
CA THR A 82 15.81 -7.94 1.51
C THR A 82 17.10 -8.29 2.27
N TYR A 83 17.62 -9.51 2.09
CA TYR A 83 18.79 -9.97 2.85
C TYR A 83 20.08 -9.33 2.37
N SER A 84 20.26 -9.16 1.08
CA SER A 84 21.40 -8.42 0.51
C SER A 84 21.37 -6.95 0.87
N GLY A 85 20.19 -6.33 0.88
CA GLY A 85 19.99 -4.96 1.35
C GLY A 85 20.40 -4.78 2.81
N ILE A 86 20.01 -5.69 3.71
CA ILE A 86 20.45 -5.65 5.12
C ILE A 86 21.97 -5.73 5.23
N LYS A 87 22.63 -6.62 4.46
CA LYS A 87 24.10 -6.68 4.44
C LYS A 87 24.73 -5.38 3.95
N THR A 88 24.13 -4.79 2.93
CA THR A 88 24.59 -3.51 2.36
C THR A 88 24.50 -2.40 3.41
N VAL A 89 23.37 -2.28 4.11
CA VAL A 89 23.19 -1.28 5.18
C VAL A 89 24.20 -1.50 6.30
N LEU A 90 24.37 -2.73 6.79
CA LEU A 90 25.30 -3.03 7.87
C LEU A 90 26.78 -2.83 7.50
N SER A 91 27.13 -2.91 6.21
CA SER A 91 28.49 -2.71 5.72
C SER A 91 28.81 -1.26 5.37
N ASN A 92 27.84 -0.54 4.80
CA ASN A 92 28.04 0.75 4.14
C ASN A 92 27.12 1.86 4.69
N GLY A 93 26.24 1.53 5.65
CA GLY A 93 25.31 2.50 6.24
C GLY A 93 25.94 3.34 7.34
N ASN A 94 25.41 4.54 7.52
CA ASN A 94 25.70 5.42 8.64
C ASN A 94 24.58 5.25 9.69
N ILE A 95 24.90 5.46 10.97
CA ILE A 95 23.90 5.41 12.05
C ILE A 95 22.77 6.45 11.86
N ASP A 96 23.05 7.55 11.18
CA ASP A 96 22.08 8.58 10.84
C ASP A 96 21.18 8.23 9.65
N ASP A 97 21.43 7.11 8.97
CA ASP A 97 20.59 6.66 7.87
C ASP A 97 19.21 6.23 8.39
N ILE A 98 18.20 6.44 7.54
CA ILE A 98 16.82 6.08 7.88
C ILE A 98 16.46 4.80 7.15
N ILE A 99 15.98 3.84 7.91
CA ILE A 99 15.45 2.61 7.37
C ILE A 99 13.92 2.74 7.29
N THR A 100 13.37 2.52 6.12
CA THR A 100 11.93 2.46 5.95
C THR A 100 11.52 1.11 5.40
N ILE A 101 10.32 0.66 5.76
CA ILE A 101 9.70 -0.56 5.25
C ILE A 101 8.45 -0.14 4.52
N ILE A 102 8.22 -0.74 3.33
CA ILE A 102 7.09 -0.40 2.47
C ILE A 102 5.76 -0.44 3.21
N GLY A 103 4.88 0.49 2.89
CA GLY A 103 3.48 0.49 3.32
C GLY A 103 2.63 -0.60 2.66
N GLY A 104 1.32 -0.56 2.86
CA GLY A 104 0.38 -1.41 2.14
C GLY A 104 -0.48 -2.33 2.99
N GLY A 105 -0.95 -3.42 2.41
CA GLY A 105 -1.89 -4.34 3.04
C GLY A 105 -1.30 -5.68 3.47
N ASN A 106 0.01 -5.76 3.66
CA ASN A 106 0.75 -7.01 3.83
C ASN A 106 1.24 -7.29 5.27
N MET A 107 0.74 -6.57 6.29
CA MET A 107 1.04 -6.85 7.69
C MET A 107 0.05 -7.89 8.23
N GLY A 108 0.50 -9.14 8.34
CA GLY A 108 -0.31 -10.25 8.84
C GLY A 108 0.03 -11.62 8.25
N GLU A 109 -0.74 -12.65 8.63
CA GLU A 109 -0.45 -14.03 8.23
C GLU A 109 -0.79 -14.35 6.78
N LEU A 110 -1.71 -13.62 6.13
CA LEU A 110 -2.03 -13.85 4.71
C LEU A 110 -0.79 -13.68 3.83
N TYR A 111 0.04 -12.73 4.18
CA TYR A 111 1.31 -12.45 3.52
C TYR A 111 2.49 -12.73 4.45
N TYR A 112 2.49 -13.91 5.07
CA TYR A 112 3.44 -14.24 6.12
C TYR A 112 4.91 -14.14 5.68
N SER A 113 5.22 -14.38 4.41
CA SER A 113 6.58 -14.19 3.86
C SER A 113 7.05 -12.73 3.96
N TYR A 114 6.15 -11.77 3.73
CA TYR A 114 6.41 -10.33 3.90
C TYR A 114 6.60 -9.98 5.36
N GLU A 115 5.67 -10.43 6.21
CA GLU A 115 5.73 -10.19 7.64
C GLU A 115 7.02 -10.76 8.26
N ARG A 116 7.45 -11.93 7.82
CA ARG A 116 8.69 -12.55 8.25
C ARG A 116 9.91 -11.72 7.85
N LYS A 117 9.98 -11.25 6.61
CA LYS A 117 11.05 -10.36 6.13
C LYS A 117 11.04 -9.01 6.85
N ARG A 118 9.85 -8.42 7.12
CA ARG A 118 9.70 -7.22 7.93
C ARG A 118 10.29 -7.42 9.33
N ASN A 119 9.92 -8.51 10.00
CA ASN A 119 10.49 -8.88 11.30
C ASN A 119 12.01 -9.02 11.23
N PHE A 120 12.53 -9.57 10.12
CA PHE A 120 13.97 -9.75 9.95
C PHE A 120 14.70 -8.42 9.77
N VAL A 121 14.17 -7.50 8.97
CA VAL A 121 14.69 -6.12 8.82
C VAL A 121 14.75 -5.43 10.19
N VAL A 122 13.63 -5.42 10.91
CA VAL A 122 13.53 -4.81 12.25
C VAL A 122 14.54 -5.45 13.23
N SER A 123 14.67 -6.78 13.21
CA SER A 123 15.59 -7.50 14.09
C SER A 123 17.07 -7.21 13.80
N LYS A 124 17.45 -7.09 12.53
CA LYS A 124 18.87 -6.90 12.13
C LYS A 124 19.32 -5.46 12.16
N LEU A 125 18.41 -4.52 11.96
CA LEU A 125 18.73 -3.08 11.88
C LEU A 125 18.30 -2.33 13.14
N HIS A 126 18.37 -2.97 14.30
CA HIS A 126 17.90 -2.46 15.58
C HIS A 126 18.63 -1.18 16.07
N ASN A 127 19.81 -0.90 15.56
CA ASN A 127 20.56 0.31 15.90
C ASN A 127 20.10 1.55 15.08
N TYR A 128 19.31 1.36 14.03
CA TYR A 128 18.83 2.41 13.16
C TYR A 128 17.44 2.91 13.56
N LYS A 129 17.07 4.11 13.12
CA LYS A 129 15.66 4.51 13.09
C LYS A 129 14.95 3.72 12.01
N VAL A 130 13.94 2.92 12.39
CA VAL A 130 13.13 2.13 11.46
C VAL A 130 11.69 2.65 11.45
N VAL A 131 11.18 2.96 10.26
CA VAL A 131 9.81 3.43 10.03
C VAL A 131 9.08 2.42 9.14
N SER A 132 8.10 1.71 9.69
CA SER A 132 7.16 0.92 8.88
C SER A 132 6.07 1.86 8.36
N PHE A 133 6.08 2.13 7.06
CA PHE A 133 5.11 3.00 6.41
C PHE A 133 3.67 2.49 6.56
N PRO A 134 2.64 3.33 6.29
CA PRO A 134 1.26 3.01 6.65
C PRO A 134 0.76 1.65 6.16
N GLN A 135 0.36 0.81 7.09
CA GLN A 135 -0.06 -0.58 6.88
C GLN A 135 -1.52 -0.80 7.24
N SER A 136 -2.19 -1.67 6.47
CA SER A 136 -3.35 -2.39 7.00
C SER A 136 -2.91 -3.65 7.70
N MET A 137 -3.38 -3.84 8.94
CA MET A 137 -3.04 -4.99 9.77
C MET A 137 -4.17 -6.02 9.77
N ILE A 138 -3.89 -7.22 9.22
CA ILE A 138 -4.86 -8.32 9.15
C ILE A 138 -4.24 -9.59 9.71
N TRP A 139 -4.72 -10.00 10.89
CA TRP A 139 -4.38 -11.26 11.52
C TRP A 139 -5.64 -12.06 11.78
N GLY A 140 -5.65 -13.33 11.36
CA GLY A 140 -6.73 -14.26 11.64
C GLY A 140 -6.72 -14.73 13.09
N LYS A 141 -7.69 -15.60 13.40
CA LYS A 141 -7.89 -16.15 14.75
C LYS A 141 -7.32 -17.55 14.94
N ASN A 142 -6.72 -18.13 13.88
CA ASN A 142 -6.15 -19.46 13.94
C ASN A 142 -4.83 -19.51 14.74
N ALA A 143 -4.37 -20.72 15.06
CA ALA A 143 -3.17 -20.91 15.88
C ALA A 143 -1.88 -20.39 15.21
N LEU A 144 -1.78 -20.46 13.87
CA LEU A 144 -0.63 -19.93 13.11
C LEU A 144 -0.60 -18.41 13.16
N ALA A 145 -1.75 -17.76 12.94
CA ALA A 145 -1.89 -16.32 13.04
C ALA A 145 -1.52 -15.83 14.45
N THR A 146 -2.05 -16.49 15.48
CA THR A 146 -1.75 -16.15 16.88
C THR A 146 -0.26 -16.28 17.20
N LEU A 147 0.40 -17.33 16.75
CA LEU A 147 1.84 -17.52 16.97
C LEU A 147 2.67 -16.50 16.18
N GLY A 148 2.29 -16.23 14.93
CA GLY A 148 2.94 -15.23 14.09
C GLY A 148 2.85 -13.83 14.70
N LEU A 149 1.67 -13.43 15.17
CA LEU A 149 1.46 -12.15 15.86
C LEU A 149 2.32 -12.02 17.13
N LYS A 150 2.38 -13.07 17.96
CA LYS A 150 3.24 -13.10 19.15
C LYS A 150 4.72 -12.95 18.81
N ARG A 151 5.18 -13.56 17.72
CA ARG A 151 6.56 -13.45 17.23
C ARG A 151 6.86 -12.04 16.74
N ALA A 152 5.95 -11.44 15.95
CA ALA A 152 6.07 -10.06 15.50
C ALA A 152 6.11 -9.08 16.69
N ALA A 153 5.16 -9.20 17.60
CA ALA A 153 5.11 -8.37 18.81
C ALA A 153 6.39 -8.44 19.64
N LYS A 154 6.96 -9.65 19.80
CA LYS A 154 8.24 -9.83 20.48
C LYS A 154 9.37 -9.10 19.76
N THR A 155 9.49 -9.25 18.44
CA THR A 155 10.53 -8.59 17.64
C THR A 155 10.41 -7.06 17.74
N TYR A 156 9.21 -6.53 17.58
CA TYR A 156 8.97 -5.08 17.56
C TYR A 156 9.22 -4.46 18.95
N LYS A 157 8.80 -5.12 20.03
CA LYS A 157 9.00 -4.66 21.40
C LYS A 157 10.47 -4.38 21.75
N PHE A 158 11.38 -5.18 21.20
CA PHE A 158 12.82 -5.03 21.50
C PHE A 158 13.54 -4.02 20.61
N HIS A 159 12.87 -3.40 19.66
CA HIS A 159 13.49 -2.39 18.82
C HIS A 159 13.35 -1.01 19.45
N PRO A 160 14.46 -0.33 19.78
CA PRO A 160 14.41 0.91 20.57
C PRO A 160 13.83 2.10 19.78
N ASN A 161 13.96 2.10 18.47
CA ASN A 161 13.57 3.23 17.61
C ASN A 161 12.74 2.75 16.40
N LEU A 162 11.64 2.04 16.67
CA LEU A 162 10.68 1.56 15.68
C LEU A 162 9.42 2.41 15.72
N LEU A 163 9.10 3.05 14.59
CA LEU A 163 7.83 3.72 14.34
C LEU A 163 6.97 2.86 13.44
N LEU A 164 5.77 2.53 13.88
CA LEU A 164 4.78 1.79 13.12
C LEU A 164 3.66 2.74 12.67
N LEU A 165 3.36 2.77 11.38
CA LEU A 165 2.30 3.60 10.83
C LEU A 165 1.14 2.73 10.35
N ALA A 166 -0.06 3.08 10.78
CA ALA A 166 -1.31 2.50 10.29
C ALA A 166 -1.93 3.43 9.24
N ARG A 167 -2.58 2.89 8.20
CA ARG A 167 -3.21 3.72 7.16
C ARG A 167 -4.70 3.95 7.35
N GLU A 168 -5.34 3.21 8.25
CA GLU A 168 -6.74 3.39 8.65
C GLU A 168 -6.95 3.05 10.12
N GLU A 169 -8.01 3.61 10.74
CA GLU A 169 -8.31 3.50 12.16
C GLU A 169 -8.38 2.05 12.66
N LEU A 170 -9.02 1.17 11.86
CA LEU A 170 -9.14 -0.26 12.22
C LEU A 170 -7.78 -0.92 12.44
N SER A 171 -6.80 -0.61 11.61
CA SER A 171 -5.42 -1.12 11.76
C SER A 171 -4.66 -0.42 12.87
N TYR A 172 -4.90 0.87 13.08
CA TYR A 172 -4.33 1.61 14.19
C TYR A 172 -4.71 1.01 15.55
N ASP A 173 -6.00 0.75 15.76
CA ASP A 173 -6.50 0.13 17.00
C ASP A 173 -5.92 -1.28 17.20
N LYS A 174 -5.85 -2.08 16.13
CA LYS A 174 -5.23 -3.41 16.18
C LYS A 174 -3.74 -3.34 16.52
N MET A 175 -3.00 -2.40 15.92
CA MET A 175 -1.58 -2.20 16.21
C MET A 175 -1.36 -1.73 17.64
N LYS A 176 -2.14 -0.75 18.14
CA LYS A 176 -2.09 -0.30 19.54
C LYS A 176 -2.32 -1.46 20.50
N LYS A 177 -3.27 -2.34 20.22
CA LYS A 177 -3.55 -3.52 21.03
C LYS A 177 -2.41 -4.55 21.01
N ALA A 178 -1.82 -4.79 19.82
CA ALA A 178 -0.82 -5.84 19.64
C ALA A 178 0.60 -5.39 19.95
N PHE A 179 0.93 -4.12 19.66
CA PHE A 179 2.28 -3.55 19.68
C PHE A 179 2.35 -2.27 20.54
N GLY A 180 1.51 -2.15 21.56
CA GLY A 180 1.33 -0.92 22.36
C GLY A 180 2.59 -0.40 23.07
N ASN A 181 3.69 -1.15 23.09
CA ASN A 181 4.99 -0.69 23.57
C ASN A 181 5.78 0.11 22.52
N ASN A 182 5.35 0.10 21.26
CA ASN A 182 5.99 0.83 20.18
C ASN A 182 5.30 2.19 19.97
N HIS A 183 6.01 3.11 19.32
CA HIS A 183 5.40 4.33 18.81
C HIS A 183 4.54 3.97 17.58
N ILE A 184 3.25 4.28 17.64
CA ILE A 184 2.27 3.95 16.59
C ILE A 184 1.48 5.22 16.28
N GLU A 185 1.45 5.57 14.97
CA GLU A 185 0.71 6.73 14.47
C GLU A 185 -0.23 6.34 13.32
N LEU A 186 -1.26 7.14 13.11
CA LEU A 186 -2.23 7.00 12.03
C LEU A 186 -1.94 8.03 10.95
N LEU A 187 -1.54 7.57 9.76
CA LEU A 187 -1.27 8.41 8.59
C LEU A 187 -1.98 7.87 7.35
N PRO A 188 -2.35 8.73 6.39
CA PRO A 188 -2.96 8.27 5.13
C PRO A 188 -2.03 7.33 4.37
N ASP A 189 -2.58 6.55 3.43
CA ASP A 189 -1.76 5.80 2.48
C ASP A 189 -0.84 6.77 1.71
N ALA A 190 0.45 6.41 1.57
CA ALA A 190 1.44 7.29 0.94
C ALA A 190 1.05 7.69 -0.49
N VAL A 191 0.32 6.83 -1.22
CA VAL A 191 -0.14 7.13 -2.58
C VAL A 191 -1.04 8.37 -2.63
N LEU A 192 -1.74 8.72 -1.54
CA LEU A 192 -2.56 9.93 -1.46
C LEU A 192 -1.74 11.24 -1.49
N THR A 193 -0.42 11.16 -1.34
CA THR A 193 0.48 12.32 -1.47
C THR A 193 0.94 12.60 -2.91
N LEU A 194 0.65 11.69 -3.86
CA LEU A 194 0.99 11.89 -5.27
C LEU A 194 0.01 12.86 -5.94
N ASP A 195 0.50 13.64 -6.89
CA ASP A 195 -0.31 14.38 -7.86
C ASP A 195 -0.03 13.85 -9.27
N LYS A 196 -1.01 13.16 -9.83
CA LYS A 196 -0.93 12.56 -11.19
C LYS A 196 -2.05 13.11 -12.09
N ARG A 197 -2.64 14.25 -11.71
CA ARG A 197 -3.70 14.92 -12.47
C ARG A 197 -3.18 15.39 -13.82
N LYS A 198 -3.98 15.18 -14.86
CA LYS A 198 -3.72 15.64 -16.23
C LYS A 198 -4.97 16.28 -16.80
N ASN A 199 -4.79 17.39 -17.48
CA ASN A 199 -5.91 18.04 -18.20
C ASN A 199 -6.09 17.34 -19.55
N LEU A 200 -6.95 16.33 -19.59
CA LEU A 200 -7.23 15.51 -20.77
C LEU A 200 -8.73 15.46 -21.05
N SER A 201 -9.09 15.30 -22.33
CA SER A 201 -10.45 14.97 -22.71
C SER A 201 -10.83 13.60 -22.17
N ARG A 202 -11.97 13.52 -21.48
CA ARG A 202 -12.47 12.30 -20.83
C ARG A 202 -13.57 11.66 -21.67
N LYS A 203 -13.56 10.33 -21.72
CA LYS A 203 -14.56 9.54 -22.45
C LYS A 203 -14.76 8.17 -21.79
N GLY A 204 -16.04 7.79 -21.63
CA GLY A 204 -16.41 6.46 -21.16
C GLY A 204 -16.14 6.21 -19.69
N ILE A 205 -16.41 5.00 -19.25
CA ILE A 205 -16.30 4.54 -17.87
C ILE A 205 -15.22 3.47 -17.76
N VAL A 206 -14.36 3.59 -16.76
CA VAL A 206 -13.43 2.53 -16.39
C VAL A 206 -14.02 1.72 -15.23
N LEU A 207 -14.10 0.41 -15.41
CA LEU A 207 -14.52 -0.55 -14.40
C LEU A 207 -13.29 -1.27 -13.87
N SER A 208 -12.90 -0.98 -12.64
CA SER A 208 -11.77 -1.62 -11.97
C SER A 208 -12.28 -2.46 -10.80
N LEU A 209 -12.90 -3.59 -11.13
CA LEU A 209 -13.53 -4.50 -10.20
C LEU A 209 -12.63 -5.69 -9.89
N ARG A 210 -12.75 -6.20 -8.66
CA ARG A 210 -12.00 -7.38 -8.21
C ARG A 210 -12.85 -8.64 -8.30
N TYR A 211 -12.20 -9.78 -8.52
CA TYR A 211 -12.86 -11.08 -8.66
C TYR A 211 -12.44 -12.11 -7.60
N ASP A 212 -11.90 -11.62 -6.48
CA ASP A 212 -11.45 -12.42 -5.36
C ASP A 212 -12.39 -12.34 -4.13
N GLU A 213 -12.01 -13.00 -3.05
CA GLU A 213 -12.81 -13.14 -1.81
C GLU A 213 -13.06 -11.79 -1.07
N GLU A 214 -12.33 -10.74 -1.38
CA GLU A 214 -12.55 -9.43 -0.77
C GLU A 214 -13.73 -8.66 -1.37
N SER A 215 -14.28 -9.09 -2.52
CA SER A 215 -15.45 -8.46 -3.16
C SER A 215 -16.73 -8.74 -2.36
N ILE A 216 -17.59 -7.72 -2.23
CA ILE A 216 -18.95 -7.90 -1.72
C ILE A 216 -19.96 -8.28 -2.82
N LEU A 217 -19.54 -8.18 -4.09
CA LEU A 217 -20.37 -8.53 -5.25
C LEU A 217 -19.97 -9.90 -5.79
N CYS A 218 -20.98 -10.74 -6.03
CA CYS A 218 -20.76 -11.97 -6.77
C CYS A 218 -20.56 -11.70 -8.28
N ILE A 219 -20.17 -12.74 -9.01
CA ILE A 219 -19.88 -12.62 -10.46
C ILE A 219 -21.10 -12.16 -11.24
N ASP A 220 -22.31 -12.67 -10.90
CA ASP A 220 -23.54 -12.32 -11.62
C ASP A 220 -23.99 -10.88 -11.30
N GLU A 221 -23.82 -10.41 -10.05
CA GLU A 221 -24.06 -9.01 -9.71
C GLU A 221 -23.16 -8.07 -10.51
N LYS A 222 -21.89 -8.43 -10.74
CA LYS A 222 -20.97 -7.65 -11.59
C LYS A 222 -21.37 -7.65 -13.06
N LYS A 223 -21.75 -8.82 -13.60
CA LYS A 223 -22.27 -8.91 -14.98
C LYS A 223 -23.49 -8.03 -15.17
N ASN A 224 -24.44 -8.10 -14.23
CA ASN A 224 -25.66 -7.29 -14.27
C ASN A 224 -25.34 -5.79 -14.18
N LEU A 225 -24.35 -5.40 -13.35
CA LEU A 225 -23.87 -4.03 -13.27
C LEU A 225 -23.32 -3.55 -14.62
N VAL A 226 -22.45 -4.34 -15.25
CA VAL A 226 -21.87 -4.00 -16.57
C VAL A 226 -22.96 -3.91 -17.65
N THR A 227 -23.90 -4.86 -17.67
CA THR A 227 -25.03 -4.86 -18.61
C THR A 227 -25.90 -3.63 -18.42
N SER A 228 -26.28 -3.32 -17.17
CA SER A 228 -27.08 -2.13 -16.85
C SER A 228 -26.43 -0.83 -17.32
N LEU A 229 -25.10 -0.70 -17.17
CA LEU A 229 -24.39 0.49 -17.65
C LEU A 229 -24.40 0.56 -19.18
N LYS A 230 -24.19 -0.55 -19.90
CA LYS A 230 -24.21 -0.61 -21.36
C LYS A 230 -25.61 -0.32 -21.93
N ASP A 231 -26.65 -0.85 -21.30
CA ASP A 231 -28.06 -0.62 -21.69
C ASP A 231 -28.45 0.88 -21.49
N ASN A 232 -27.82 1.56 -20.58
CA ASN A 232 -27.95 3.01 -20.40
C ASN A 232 -27.02 3.83 -21.33
N GLY A 233 -26.38 3.20 -22.31
CA GLY A 233 -25.58 3.86 -23.34
C GLY A 233 -24.16 4.25 -22.93
N PHE A 234 -23.65 3.73 -21.81
CA PHE A 234 -22.29 4.04 -21.38
C PHE A 234 -21.25 3.14 -22.07
N LEU A 235 -20.16 3.76 -22.53
CA LEU A 235 -18.99 3.02 -23.00
C LEU A 235 -18.17 2.55 -21.79
N CYS A 236 -18.09 1.23 -21.59
CA CYS A 236 -17.41 0.62 -20.45
C CYS A 236 -16.11 -0.07 -20.88
N GLN A 237 -15.00 0.21 -20.18
CA GLN A 237 -13.73 -0.48 -20.32
C GLN A 237 -13.40 -1.16 -18.99
N GLU A 238 -13.20 -2.48 -18.99
CA GLU A 238 -12.69 -3.19 -17.82
C GLU A 238 -11.18 -3.05 -17.72
N LEU A 239 -10.67 -2.88 -16.50
CA LEU A 239 -9.25 -2.71 -16.21
C LEU A 239 -8.88 -3.44 -14.92
N ASP A 240 -7.91 -4.36 -15.00
CA ASP A 240 -7.33 -5.00 -13.82
C ASP A 240 -6.06 -4.26 -13.38
N THR A 241 -5.93 -4.00 -12.09
CA THR A 241 -4.74 -3.38 -11.50
C THR A 241 -3.64 -4.38 -11.16
N CYS A 242 -3.89 -5.68 -11.36
CA CYS A 242 -2.94 -6.77 -11.05
C CYS A 242 -2.32 -7.41 -12.30
N THR A 243 -2.72 -6.99 -13.51
CA THR A 243 -2.19 -7.52 -14.76
C THR A 243 -1.17 -6.56 -15.34
N VAL A 244 0.03 -7.08 -15.62
CA VAL A 244 1.13 -6.33 -16.23
C VAL A 244 1.51 -7.06 -17.52
N ASP A 245 0.83 -6.76 -18.62
CA ASP A 245 1.01 -7.36 -19.96
C ASP A 245 2.45 -7.13 -20.47
N ASN A 246 3.41 -7.96 -20.13
CA ASN A 246 4.80 -7.88 -20.61
C ASN A 246 5.47 -6.50 -20.52
N LEU A 247 4.86 -5.54 -19.82
CA LEU A 247 5.40 -4.21 -19.57
C LEU A 247 6.25 -4.19 -18.30
N GLN A 248 7.21 -3.27 -18.25
CA GLN A 248 7.83 -2.96 -16.97
C GLN A 248 6.82 -2.28 -16.03
N LEU A 249 7.00 -2.43 -14.71
CA LEU A 249 6.03 -1.94 -13.73
C LEU A 249 5.76 -0.43 -13.84
N ASN A 250 6.80 0.37 -14.13
CA ASN A 250 6.66 1.81 -14.34
C ASN A 250 5.79 2.13 -15.57
N GLU A 251 6.00 1.45 -16.70
CA GLU A 251 5.20 1.66 -17.92
C GLU A 251 3.75 1.22 -17.72
N ALA A 252 3.54 0.08 -17.05
CA ALA A 252 2.21 -0.41 -16.71
C ALA A 252 1.48 0.56 -15.78
N PHE A 253 2.18 1.13 -14.80
CA PHE A 253 1.62 2.12 -13.89
C PHE A 253 1.25 3.42 -14.60
N ASP A 254 2.12 3.94 -15.46
CA ASP A 254 1.85 5.15 -16.24
C ASP A 254 0.66 4.94 -17.21
N ARG A 255 0.56 3.77 -17.84
CA ARG A 255 -0.56 3.39 -18.69
C ARG A 255 -1.88 3.32 -17.91
N LEU A 256 -1.85 2.74 -16.72
CA LEU A 256 -3.00 2.68 -15.82
C LEU A 256 -3.48 4.11 -15.45
N LEU A 257 -2.58 4.96 -14.97
CA LEU A 257 -2.91 6.34 -14.61
C LEU A 257 -3.43 7.15 -15.81
N MET A 258 -2.87 6.93 -17.00
CA MET A 258 -3.36 7.54 -18.23
C MET A 258 -4.79 7.08 -18.56
N THR A 259 -5.09 5.80 -18.37
CA THR A 259 -6.44 5.25 -18.59
C THR A 259 -7.44 5.85 -17.62
N TYR A 260 -7.07 5.98 -16.34
CA TYR A 260 -7.89 6.65 -15.33
C TYR A 260 -8.12 8.12 -15.69
N SER A 261 -7.06 8.86 -16.06
CA SER A 261 -7.15 10.28 -16.41
C SER A 261 -8.06 10.57 -17.60
N LYS A 262 -8.22 9.58 -18.52
CA LYS A 262 -9.09 9.67 -19.71
C LYS A 262 -10.53 9.22 -19.44
N ALA A 263 -10.83 8.64 -18.29
CA ALA A 263 -12.18 8.19 -17.97
C ALA A 263 -13.07 9.36 -17.52
N GLU A 264 -14.33 9.35 -17.92
CA GLU A 264 -15.34 10.28 -17.37
C GLU A 264 -15.67 9.93 -15.91
N VAL A 265 -15.78 8.62 -15.64
CA VAL A 265 -16.03 8.08 -14.30
C VAL A 265 -15.30 6.75 -14.13
N VAL A 266 -14.73 6.52 -12.96
CA VAL A 266 -14.21 5.20 -12.56
C VAL A 266 -15.20 4.55 -11.61
N ILE A 267 -15.51 3.26 -11.80
CA ILE A 267 -16.26 2.45 -10.84
C ILE A 267 -15.34 1.36 -10.32
N THR A 268 -15.17 1.28 -9.00
CA THR A 268 -14.19 0.36 -8.41
C THR A 268 -14.60 -0.15 -7.04
N ASP A 269 -14.25 -1.40 -6.75
CA ASP A 269 -14.28 -2.03 -5.41
C ASP A 269 -12.85 -2.37 -4.92
N ARG A 270 -11.83 -1.68 -5.51
CA ARG A 270 -10.42 -1.81 -5.14
C ARG A 270 -9.95 -0.56 -4.38
N LEU A 271 -9.24 -0.74 -3.27
CA LEU A 271 -8.68 0.37 -2.52
C LEU A 271 -7.80 1.28 -3.38
N HIS A 272 -6.82 0.71 -4.08
CA HIS A 272 -5.97 1.51 -4.95
C HIS A 272 -6.69 2.00 -6.20
N GLY A 273 -7.77 1.35 -6.64
CA GLY A 273 -8.66 1.90 -7.67
C GLY A 273 -9.27 3.24 -7.24
N MET A 274 -9.76 3.33 -6.00
CA MET A 274 -10.23 4.58 -5.39
C MET A 274 -9.10 5.62 -5.32
N ILE A 275 -7.92 5.23 -4.82
CA ILE A 275 -6.79 6.14 -4.65
C ILE A 275 -6.28 6.65 -6.01
N PHE A 276 -6.22 5.79 -7.04
CA PHE A 276 -5.81 6.19 -8.39
C PHE A 276 -6.78 7.18 -9.02
N ALA A 277 -8.09 6.99 -8.84
CA ALA A 277 -9.08 7.98 -9.26
C ALA A 277 -8.86 9.31 -8.54
N TYR A 278 -8.62 9.28 -7.23
CA TYR A 278 -8.33 10.47 -6.45
C TYR A 278 -7.09 11.22 -6.96
N ILE A 279 -5.92 10.56 -7.09
CA ILE A 279 -4.67 11.24 -7.49
C ILE A 279 -4.65 11.69 -8.94
N THR A 280 -5.52 11.15 -9.80
CA THR A 280 -5.70 11.59 -11.20
C THR A 280 -6.80 12.63 -11.35
N GLY A 281 -7.51 12.99 -10.27
CA GLY A 281 -8.64 13.91 -10.29
C GLY A 281 -9.81 13.39 -11.10
N THR A 282 -9.95 12.07 -11.21
CA THR A 282 -11.00 11.42 -12.00
C THR A 282 -12.22 11.15 -11.11
N PRO A 283 -13.42 11.56 -11.51
CA PRO A 283 -14.64 11.21 -10.79
C PRO A 283 -14.77 9.71 -10.58
N ALA A 284 -15.12 9.29 -9.36
CA ALA A 284 -15.20 7.87 -9.06
C ALA A 284 -16.39 7.50 -8.17
N ILE A 285 -16.97 6.33 -8.46
CA ILE A 285 -17.95 5.66 -7.62
C ILE A 285 -17.28 4.43 -7.03
N VAL A 286 -17.22 4.38 -5.72
CA VAL A 286 -16.49 3.37 -4.97
C VAL A 286 -17.47 2.44 -4.27
N ILE A 287 -17.31 1.15 -4.50
CA ILE A 287 -18.07 0.09 -3.86
C ILE A 287 -17.23 -0.45 -2.70
N PRO A 288 -17.76 -0.62 -1.49
CA PRO A 288 -17.00 -1.13 -0.36
C PRO A 288 -16.57 -2.58 -0.58
N ASN A 289 -15.57 -3.01 0.17
CA ASN A 289 -15.14 -4.40 0.24
C ASN A 289 -15.51 -5.04 1.59
N ASN A 290 -15.43 -6.37 1.69
CA ASN A 290 -15.89 -7.12 2.88
C ASN A 290 -14.99 -6.93 4.13
N ASN A 291 -13.76 -6.46 3.98
CA ASN A 291 -12.80 -6.27 5.09
C ASN A 291 -12.74 -4.83 5.63
N GLY A 292 -13.55 -3.91 5.08
CA GLY A 292 -13.67 -2.53 5.54
C GLY A 292 -12.50 -1.58 5.17
N LYS A 293 -11.44 -2.05 4.53
CA LYS A 293 -10.28 -1.21 4.16
C LYS A 293 -10.68 0.03 3.35
N ILE A 294 -11.58 -0.15 2.37
CA ILE A 294 -12.05 0.95 1.52
C ILE A 294 -12.79 1.99 2.35
N VAL A 295 -13.77 1.56 3.15
CA VAL A 295 -14.59 2.46 3.97
C VAL A 295 -13.73 3.29 4.92
N HIS A 296 -12.79 2.65 5.61
CA HIS A 296 -11.92 3.35 6.54
C HIS A 296 -10.88 4.25 5.84
N SER A 297 -10.36 3.84 4.69
CA SER A 297 -9.41 4.68 3.93
C SER A 297 -10.11 5.84 3.21
N TYR A 298 -11.38 5.68 2.82
CA TYR A 298 -12.19 6.74 2.21
C TYR A 298 -12.30 7.98 3.11
N LYS A 299 -12.33 7.81 4.42
CA LYS A 299 -12.37 8.92 5.40
C LYS A 299 -11.28 9.98 5.18
N TRP A 300 -10.13 9.62 4.62
CA TRP A 300 -9.07 10.57 4.30
C TRP A 300 -9.42 11.55 3.18
N ILE A 301 -10.36 11.17 2.31
CA ILE A 301 -10.72 11.88 1.10
C ILE A 301 -12.24 12.10 0.93
N GLU A 302 -13.04 11.83 1.97
CA GLU A 302 -14.51 11.93 1.90
C GLU A 302 -15.03 13.34 1.54
N ASP A 303 -14.22 14.36 1.81
CA ASP A 303 -14.49 15.76 1.52
C ASP A 303 -14.05 16.19 0.11
N CYS A 304 -13.55 15.29 -0.74
CA CYS A 304 -13.01 15.69 -2.06
C CYS A 304 -14.07 15.97 -3.14
N GLY A 305 -15.31 15.56 -2.94
CA GLY A 305 -16.46 15.86 -3.81
C GLY A 305 -16.56 15.02 -5.09
N TYR A 306 -15.44 14.58 -5.68
CA TYR A 306 -15.43 13.79 -6.92
C TYR A 306 -15.18 12.28 -6.70
N VAL A 307 -15.05 11.82 -5.47
CA VAL A 307 -15.04 10.40 -5.12
C VAL A 307 -16.21 10.12 -4.20
N LYS A 308 -17.11 9.25 -4.63
CA LYS A 308 -18.34 8.89 -3.93
C LYS A 308 -18.29 7.43 -3.50
N LEU A 309 -18.32 7.19 -2.18
CA LEU A 309 -18.54 5.85 -1.64
C LEU A 309 -20.04 5.58 -1.61
N ILE A 310 -20.46 4.43 -2.13
CA ILE A 310 -21.84 3.95 -2.10
C ILE A 310 -21.95 2.68 -1.27
N ASN A 311 -23.14 2.31 -0.86
CA ASN A 311 -23.40 1.02 -0.24
C ASN A 311 -23.93 -0.02 -1.26
N LYS A 312 -24.01 -1.29 -0.84
CA LYS A 312 -24.45 -2.38 -1.74
C LYS A 312 -25.87 -2.16 -2.30
N GLN A 313 -26.76 -1.56 -1.51
CA GLN A 313 -28.16 -1.33 -1.89
C GLN A 313 -28.29 -0.24 -2.99
N GLU A 314 -27.30 0.64 -3.10
CA GLU A 314 -27.28 1.73 -4.08
C GLU A 314 -26.74 1.32 -5.46
N ILE A 315 -26.32 0.06 -5.65
CA ILE A 315 -25.73 -0.41 -6.93
C ILE A 315 -26.72 -0.27 -8.10
N SER A 316 -28.01 -0.45 -7.86
CA SER A 316 -29.05 -0.23 -8.89
C SER A 316 -29.13 1.22 -9.36
N LEU A 317 -28.63 2.18 -8.58
CA LEU A 317 -28.61 3.61 -8.90
C LEU A 317 -27.34 4.03 -9.67
N LEU A 318 -26.42 3.11 -9.97
CA LEU A 318 -25.16 3.42 -10.64
C LEU A 318 -25.32 4.23 -11.92
N PRO A 319 -26.25 3.93 -12.85
CA PRO A 319 -26.43 4.74 -14.06
C PRO A 319 -26.75 6.22 -13.73
N THR A 320 -27.56 6.45 -12.70
CA THR A 320 -27.89 7.81 -12.23
C THR A 320 -26.67 8.49 -11.63
N TYR A 321 -25.92 7.79 -10.76
CA TYR A 321 -24.71 8.34 -10.17
C TYR A 321 -23.63 8.64 -11.21
N VAL A 322 -23.48 7.81 -12.24
CA VAL A 322 -22.54 8.08 -13.34
C VAL A 322 -22.89 9.41 -14.03
N GLN A 323 -24.17 9.64 -14.36
CA GLN A 323 -24.59 10.91 -14.98
C GLN A 323 -24.28 12.11 -14.09
N GLN A 324 -24.49 12.00 -12.78
CA GLN A 324 -24.18 13.06 -11.84
C GLN A 324 -22.68 13.32 -11.73
N MET A 325 -21.88 12.24 -11.67
CA MET A 325 -20.43 12.33 -11.45
C MET A 325 -19.67 12.85 -12.68
N LYS A 326 -20.13 12.60 -13.91
CA LYS A 326 -19.47 13.09 -15.14
C LYS A 326 -19.17 14.58 -15.18
N SER A 327 -20.01 15.40 -14.56
CA SER A 327 -19.87 16.87 -14.52
C SER A 327 -19.08 17.37 -13.31
N ILE A 328 -18.70 16.49 -12.40
CA ILE A 328 -17.98 16.88 -11.19
C ILE A 328 -16.49 16.99 -11.50
N SER A 329 -15.89 18.07 -11.04
CA SER A 329 -14.45 18.28 -11.06
C SER A 329 -13.96 18.64 -9.65
N ASP A 330 -12.65 18.51 -9.43
CA ASP A 330 -12.06 19.00 -8.19
C ASP A 330 -12.35 20.49 -7.99
N SER A 331 -12.86 20.82 -6.81
CA SER A 331 -13.15 22.19 -6.39
C SER A 331 -11.90 23.05 -6.07
N GLY A 332 -10.70 22.56 -6.41
CA GLY A 332 -9.42 23.18 -6.03
C GLY A 332 -8.90 22.76 -4.65
N SER A 333 -9.61 21.88 -3.95
CA SER A 333 -9.23 21.41 -2.60
C SER A 333 -8.15 20.34 -2.58
N PHE A 334 -7.83 19.73 -3.72
CA PHE A 334 -6.88 18.63 -3.83
C PHE A 334 -5.48 19.01 -3.30
N GLU A 335 -4.92 20.15 -3.77
CA GLU A 335 -3.56 20.52 -3.37
C GLU A 335 -3.49 20.86 -1.87
N ALA A 336 -4.47 21.53 -1.31
CA ALA A 336 -4.53 21.81 0.13
C ALA A 336 -4.57 20.50 0.94
N ARG A 337 -5.34 19.51 0.48
CA ARG A 337 -5.43 18.19 1.14
C ARG A 337 -4.13 17.43 0.99
N ARG A 338 -3.51 17.42 -0.19
CA ARG A 338 -2.21 16.81 -0.45
C ARG A 338 -1.13 17.40 0.47
N GLN A 339 -1.05 18.72 0.58
CA GLN A 339 -0.10 19.41 1.47
C GLN A 339 -0.35 19.06 2.95
N ARG A 340 -1.61 18.95 3.37
CA ARG A 340 -1.96 18.47 4.71
C ARG A 340 -1.40 17.07 4.95
N PHE A 341 -1.54 16.14 4.01
CA PHE A 341 -1.00 14.79 4.14
C PHE A 341 0.54 14.79 4.24
N ILE A 342 1.21 15.51 3.36
CA ILE A 342 2.69 15.64 3.40
C ILE A 342 3.15 16.22 4.75
N LYS A 343 2.47 17.25 5.25
CA LYS A 343 2.77 17.85 6.56
C LYS A 343 2.61 16.85 7.71
N MET A 344 1.55 16.02 7.68
CA MET A 344 1.36 14.96 8.69
C MET A 344 2.55 13.99 8.69
N TYR A 345 3.02 13.56 7.52
CA TYR A 345 4.22 12.73 7.39
C TYR A 345 5.47 13.42 7.96
N GLN A 346 5.67 14.69 7.62
CA GLN A 346 6.79 15.48 8.11
C GLN A 346 6.79 15.58 9.65
N GLU A 347 5.63 15.87 10.24
CA GLU A 347 5.48 15.99 11.70
C GLU A 347 5.71 14.69 12.46
N VAL A 348 5.50 13.55 11.83
CA VAL A 348 5.65 12.22 12.46
C VAL A 348 7.00 11.59 12.18
N ILE A 349 7.50 11.68 10.94
CA ILE A 349 8.71 10.95 10.53
C ILE A 349 9.98 11.79 10.80
N CYS A 350 9.93 13.12 10.69
CA CYS A 350 11.12 13.97 10.83
C CYS A 350 11.43 14.35 12.28
N LYS A 351 10.61 13.90 13.22
CA LYS A 351 10.91 13.96 14.66
C LYS A 351 11.83 12.80 15.03
#